data_2eb4afe4dd129047964cc777a06144c9
#
_entry.id   2eb4afe4dd129047964cc777a06144c9
#
_cell.length_a   1.000
_cell.length_b   1.000
_cell.length_c   1.000
_cell.angle_alpha   90.00
_cell.angle_beta   90.00
_cell.angle_gamma   90.00
#
_symmetry.space_group_name_H-M   'P 1'
#
loop_
_entity.id
_entity.type
_entity.pdbx_description
1 polymer ?
#
loop_
_entity_poly.entity_id
_entity_poly.type
_entity_poly.pdbx_seq_one_letter_code
_entity_poly.pdbx_strand_id
1 'polypeptide(L)'
;KQIVPGYPHLKTKYTLLWDMPSNEGYIKVVAVMQKFFDQGISGNWSYNPENYEDNEVPMDVMMLDLLTTYKYGWKTSYYHNTYDAKKDIEDPIVPQGVVVPMNSPALDDLLNSLELEEDCDSCKV
;
A
#
# COMPACT_ATOMS: atom_id res chain seq x y z
N LYS A 1 -18.16 11.75 -1.11
CA LYS A 1 -16.84 11.84 -1.76
C LYS A 1 -16.43 13.31 -1.87
N GLN A 2 -15.24 13.64 -1.40
CA GLN A 2 -14.72 15.00 -1.53
C GLN A 2 -14.09 15.19 -2.90
N ILE A 3 -14.45 16.26 -3.57
CA ILE A 3 -13.89 16.68 -4.85
C ILE A 3 -13.33 18.09 -4.68
N VAL A 4 -12.47 18.54 -5.61
CA VAL A 4 -11.93 19.90 -5.55
C VAL A 4 -13.09 20.90 -5.62
N PRO A 5 -13.30 21.74 -4.61
CA PRO A 5 -14.39 22.72 -4.60
C PRO A 5 -14.32 23.64 -5.82
N GLY A 6 -15.45 23.92 -6.42
CA GLY A 6 -15.56 24.78 -7.60
C GLY A 6 -15.13 24.15 -8.94
N TYR A 7 -14.64 22.91 -8.93
CA TYR A 7 -14.16 22.22 -10.14
C TYR A 7 -14.79 20.84 -10.35
N PRO A 8 -16.12 20.69 -10.35
CA PRO A 8 -16.78 19.38 -10.47
C PRO A 8 -16.46 18.65 -11.79
N HIS A 9 -16.12 19.40 -12.84
CA HIS A 9 -15.73 18.83 -14.14
C HIS A 9 -14.38 18.09 -14.10
N LEU A 10 -13.56 18.32 -13.07
CA LEU A 10 -12.28 17.61 -12.90
C LEU A 10 -12.44 16.26 -12.19
N LYS A 11 -13.63 15.90 -11.71
CA LYS A 11 -13.88 14.66 -10.97
C LYS A 11 -13.38 13.40 -11.69
N THR A 12 -13.41 13.39 -13.02
CA THR A 12 -12.94 12.26 -13.84
C THR A 12 -11.45 12.31 -14.16
N LYS A 13 -10.73 13.35 -13.74
CA LYS A 13 -9.33 13.57 -14.07
C LYS A 13 -8.37 13.10 -12.97
N TYR A 14 -8.88 12.72 -11.80
CA TYR A 14 -8.08 12.19 -10.71
C TYR A 14 -8.81 11.06 -9.99
N THR A 15 -8.06 10.18 -9.38
CA THR A 15 -8.56 9.07 -8.58
C THR A 15 -8.67 9.51 -7.13
N LEU A 16 -9.81 9.26 -6.49
CA LEU A 16 -9.97 9.51 -5.07
C LEU A 16 -9.27 8.43 -4.26
N LEU A 17 -8.93 8.75 -3.00
CA LEU A 17 -8.16 7.87 -2.11
C LEU A 17 -8.73 6.44 -2.05
N TRP A 18 -10.04 6.31 -1.84
CA TRP A 18 -10.70 5.02 -1.70
C TRP A 18 -11.06 4.33 -3.03
N ASP A 19 -10.87 5.03 -4.15
CA ASP A 19 -11.06 4.49 -5.50
C ASP A 19 -9.71 4.05 -6.12
N MET A 20 -8.59 4.13 -5.38
CA MET A 20 -7.28 3.66 -5.85
C MET A 20 -7.26 2.13 -5.92
N PRO A 21 -6.79 1.55 -7.03
CA PRO A 21 -6.71 0.09 -7.18
C PRO A 21 -5.57 -0.53 -6.34
N SER A 22 -4.54 0.24 -6.01
CA SER A 22 -3.41 -0.17 -5.16
C SER A 22 -2.67 1.03 -4.59
N ASN A 23 -1.83 0.81 -3.57
CA ASN A 23 -0.95 1.85 -3.03
C ASN A 23 0.35 2.03 -3.84
N GLU A 24 0.63 1.20 -4.83
CA GLU A 24 1.91 1.17 -5.55
C GLU A 24 2.32 2.54 -6.10
N GLY A 25 1.40 3.22 -6.77
CA GLY A 25 1.67 4.56 -7.32
C GLY A 25 2.01 5.59 -6.25
N TYR A 26 1.28 5.56 -5.13
CA TYR A 26 1.52 6.41 -3.99
C TYR A 26 2.88 6.11 -3.34
N ILE A 27 3.21 4.84 -3.10
CA ILE A 27 4.49 4.39 -2.55
C ILE A 27 5.64 4.90 -3.41
N LYS A 28 5.57 4.73 -4.73
CA LYS A 28 6.61 5.19 -5.66
C LYS A 28 6.82 6.69 -5.62
N VAL A 29 5.76 7.49 -5.56
CA VAL A 29 5.84 8.95 -5.46
C VAL A 29 6.50 9.36 -4.15
N VAL A 30 6.05 8.81 -3.01
CA VAL A 30 6.64 9.12 -1.69
C VAL A 30 8.09 8.67 -1.61
N ALA A 31 8.44 7.51 -2.17
CA ALA A 31 9.80 7.03 -2.21
C ALA A 31 10.74 7.94 -3.02
N VAL A 32 10.26 8.49 -4.14
CA VAL A 32 11.04 9.52 -4.89
C VAL A 32 11.24 10.77 -4.03
N MET A 33 10.20 11.25 -3.35
CA MET A 33 10.30 12.39 -2.44
C MET A 33 11.27 12.10 -1.29
N GLN A 34 11.26 10.88 -0.73
CA GLN A 34 12.13 10.47 0.37
C GLN A 34 13.63 10.63 0.06
N LYS A 35 14.02 10.54 -1.20
CA LYS A 35 15.43 10.74 -1.60
C LYS A 35 15.95 12.15 -1.38
N PHE A 36 15.07 13.11 -1.18
CA PHE A 36 15.39 14.52 -0.96
C PHE A 36 15.22 14.95 0.51
N PHE A 37 14.86 14.03 1.39
CA PHE A 37 14.66 14.31 2.81
C PHE A 37 15.48 13.34 3.67
N ASP A 38 16.24 13.89 4.63
CA ASP A 38 17.03 13.08 5.57
C ASP A 38 16.14 12.30 6.53
N GLN A 39 15.03 12.91 6.96
CA GLN A 39 14.06 12.29 7.84
C GLN A 39 13.08 11.40 7.07
N GLY A 40 12.54 10.39 7.75
CA GLY A 40 11.49 9.55 7.17
C GLY A 40 10.22 10.36 6.91
N ILE A 41 9.66 10.21 5.72
CA ILE A 41 8.34 10.75 5.39
C ILE A 41 7.32 9.76 5.93
N SER A 42 6.57 10.17 6.97
CA SER A 42 5.46 9.35 7.49
C SER A 42 4.30 9.37 6.51
N GLY A 43 3.91 8.22 6.02
CA GLY A 43 2.79 8.10 5.10
C GLY A 43 1.88 6.93 5.45
N ASN A 44 0.63 7.05 5.04
CA ASN A 44 -0.41 6.07 5.35
C ASN A 44 -0.76 5.28 4.10
N TRP A 45 -0.90 3.98 4.26
CA TRP A 45 -1.51 3.15 3.23
C TRP A 45 -3.02 3.14 3.41
N SER A 46 -3.74 2.98 2.30
CA SER A 46 -5.18 3.02 2.30
C SER A 46 -5.73 1.86 1.47
N TYR A 47 -6.56 1.07 2.10
CA TYR A 47 -7.19 -0.10 1.49
C TYR A 47 -8.71 0.05 1.51
N ASN A 48 -9.34 -0.19 0.36
CA ASN A 48 -10.77 -0.33 0.29
C ASN A 48 -11.12 -1.81 0.10
N PRO A 49 -11.65 -2.48 1.13
CA PRO A 49 -12.03 -3.89 1.03
C PRO A 49 -13.02 -4.19 -0.09
N GLU A 50 -13.89 -3.23 -0.45
CA GLU A 50 -14.86 -3.38 -1.54
C GLU A 50 -14.21 -3.61 -2.91
N ASN A 51 -12.90 -3.35 -3.05
CA ASN A 51 -12.15 -3.61 -4.29
C ASN A 51 -11.68 -5.07 -4.41
N TYR A 52 -11.90 -5.90 -3.39
CA TYR A 52 -11.43 -7.29 -3.33
C TYR A 52 -12.58 -8.26 -3.15
N GLU A 53 -12.35 -9.53 -3.50
CA GLU A 53 -13.30 -10.59 -3.25
C GLU A 53 -13.58 -10.72 -1.73
N ASP A 54 -14.79 -11.08 -1.39
CA ASP A 54 -15.26 -11.24 0.00
C ASP A 54 -15.16 -9.97 0.87
N ASN A 55 -14.87 -8.81 0.28
CA ASN A 55 -14.61 -7.54 0.99
C ASN A 55 -13.49 -7.67 2.04
N GLU A 56 -12.48 -8.46 1.75
CA GLU A 56 -11.29 -8.64 2.56
C GLU A 56 -10.04 -8.24 1.79
N VAL A 57 -9.12 -7.51 2.44
CA VAL A 57 -7.84 -7.15 1.83
C VAL A 57 -6.91 -8.35 1.90
N PRO A 58 -6.47 -8.91 0.77
CA PRO A 58 -5.57 -10.05 0.77
C PRO A 58 -4.22 -9.72 1.42
N MET A 59 -3.68 -10.66 2.19
CA MET A 59 -2.40 -10.48 2.88
C MET A 59 -1.23 -10.30 1.91
N ASP A 60 -1.26 -10.94 0.75
CA ASP A 60 -0.24 -10.81 -0.28
C ASP A 60 -0.17 -9.40 -0.86
N VAL A 61 -1.31 -8.70 -1.01
CA VAL A 61 -1.35 -7.30 -1.41
C VAL A 61 -0.64 -6.42 -0.38
N MET A 62 -0.91 -6.63 0.92
CA MET A 62 -0.25 -5.87 1.98
C MET A 62 1.26 -6.16 2.03
N MET A 63 1.66 -7.41 1.85
CA MET A 63 3.06 -7.81 1.80
C MET A 63 3.77 -7.22 0.58
N LEU A 64 3.11 -7.19 -0.58
CA LEU A 64 3.65 -6.58 -1.80
C LEU A 64 3.87 -5.07 -1.62
N ASP A 65 2.95 -4.37 -0.98
CA ASP A 65 3.10 -2.95 -0.66
C ASP A 65 4.29 -2.72 0.29
N LEU A 66 4.47 -3.57 1.29
CA LEU A 66 5.61 -3.50 2.21
C LEU A 66 6.95 -3.71 1.48
N LEU A 67 7.04 -4.74 0.65
CA LEU A 67 8.25 -5.03 -0.13
C LEU A 67 8.54 -3.92 -1.15
N THR A 68 7.49 -3.38 -1.78
CA THR A 68 7.61 -2.23 -2.69
C THR A 68 8.14 -1.00 -1.95
N THR A 69 7.66 -0.74 -0.74
CA THR A 69 8.14 0.34 0.12
C THR A 69 9.63 0.18 0.42
N TYR A 70 10.06 -1.01 0.79
CA TYR A 70 11.47 -1.33 1.04
C TYR A 70 12.31 -1.19 -0.23
N LYS A 71 11.88 -1.78 -1.34
CA LYS A 71 12.59 -1.74 -2.63
C LYS A 71 12.88 -0.31 -3.11
N TYR A 72 11.91 0.58 -2.98
CA TYR A 72 12.07 1.97 -3.44
C TYR A 72 12.67 2.92 -2.38
N GLY A 73 12.94 2.43 -1.17
CA GLY A 73 13.64 3.17 -0.12
C GLY A 73 12.79 4.22 0.60
N TRP A 74 11.49 4.02 0.68
CA TRP A 74 10.66 4.82 1.57
C TRP A 74 10.82 4.33 3.01
N LYS A 75 11.25 5.22 3.92
CA LYS A 75 11.75 4.85 5.25
C LYS A 75 10.66 4.56 6.28
N THR A 76 9.47 5.16 6.16
CA THR A 76 8.47 5.13 7.25
C THR A 76 7.04 4.99 6.71
N SER A 77 6.48 3.78 6.74
CA SER A 77 5.03 3.58 6.70
C SER A 77 4.46 3.79 8.10
N TYR A 78 3.28 4.41 8.23
CA TYR A 78 2.73 4.79 9.52
C TYR A 78 1.42 4.07 9.84
N TYR A 79 0.31 4.47 9.21
CA TYR A 79 -0.97 3.82 9.42
C TYR A 79 -1.40 3.01 8.20
N HIS A 80 -2.07 1.90 8.45
CA HIS A 80 -2.81 1.14 7.47
C HIS A 80 -4.29 1.45 7.67
N ASN A 81 -4.83 2.34 6.82
CA ASN A 81 -6.22 2.74 6.89
C ASN A 81 -7.08 1.83 6.03
N THR A 82 -8.16 1.33 6.59
CA THR A 82 -9.14 0.55 5.86
C THR A 82 -10.41 1.38 5.71
N TYR A 83 -11.01 1.39 4.52
CA TYR A 83 -12.31 1.99 4.31
C TYR A 83 -13.37 1.19 5.03
N ASP A 84 -13.95 1.82 6.04
CA ASP A 84 -15.07 1.26 6.79
C ASP A 84 -16.37 1.82 6.18
N ALA A 85 -16.90 1.10 5.22
CA ALA A 85 -18.29 1.28 4.82
C ALA A 85 -19.11 0.70 5.98
N LYS A 86 -19.64 1.55 6.86
CA LYS A 86 -20.46 1.20 8.01
C LYS A 86 -21.37 -0.01 7.73
N LYS A 87 -20.86 -1.20 7.92
CA LYS A 87 -21.61 -2.36 8.28
C LYS A 87 -21.60 -2.38 9.80
N ASP A 88 -22.76 -2.40 10.42
CA ASP A 88 -22.91 -2.71 11.83
C ASP A 88 -22.11 -4.00 12.10
N ILE A 89 -20.94 -3.86 12.71
CA ILE A 89 -20.06 -4.97 12.99
C ILE A 89 -20.64 -5.62 14.24
N GLU A 90 -21.38 -6.71 14.05
CA GLU A 90 -21.40 -7.75 15.06
C GLU A 90 -19.98 -8.28 15.12
N ASP A 91 -19.29 -8.15 16.26
CA ASP A 91 -17.90 -8.49 16.49
C ASP A 91 -17.54 -9.83 15.83
N PRO A 92 -16.68 -9.87 14.82
CA PRO A 92 -16.27 -11.14 14.25
C PRO A 92 -15.38 -11.85 15.27
N ILE A 93 -15.80 -13.02 15.68
CA ILE A 93 -14.95 -13.98 16.40
C ILE A 93 -13.76 -14.26 15.49
N VAL A 94 -12.61 -13.67 15.80
CA VAL A 94 -11.35 -13.91 15.07
C VAL A 94 -10.97 -15.39 15.25
N PRO A 95 -11.00 -16.23 14.21
CA PRO A 95 -10.46 -17.57 14.31
C PRO A 95 -8.94 -17.47 14.46
N GLN A 96 -8.39 -17.87 15.58
CA GLN A 96 -6.96 -18.01 15.73
C GLN A 96 -6.46 -19.09 14.76
N GLY A 97 -5.59 -18.71 13.83
CA GLY A 97 -4.70 -19.66 13.14
C GLY A 97 -5.06 -20.07 11.73
N VAL A 98 -5.41 -19.15 10.83
CA VAL A 98 -5.36 -19.45 9.39
C VAL A 98 -3.97 -19.09 8.86
N VAL A 99 -3.14 -20.09 8.64
CA VAL A 99 -1.92 -19.95 7.84
C VAL A 99 -2.34 -19.89 6.39
N VAL A 100 -2.37 -18.68 5.82
CA VAL A 100 -2.64 -18.50 4.38
C VAL A 100 -1.38 -18.90 3.60
N PRO A 101 -1.45 -19.78 2.62
CA PRO A 101 -0.28 -20.10 1.80
C PRO A 101 0.13 -18.87 0.98
N MET A 102 1.34 -18.38 1.23
CA MET A 102 1.97 -17.31 0.47
C MET A 102 2.43 -17.84 -0.90
N ASN A 103 1.54 -17.88 -1.88
CA ASN A 103 1.87 -18.23 -3.25
C ASN A 103 1.24 -17.21 -4.22
N SER A 104 1.82 -16.03 -4.27
CA SER A 104 1.52 -15.06 -5.33
C SER A 104 2.72 -14.98 -6.30
N PRO A 105 2.54 -15.23 -7.61
CA PRO A 105 3.61 -15.09 -8.60
C PRO A 105 4.27 -13.70 -8.59
N ALA A 106 3.50 -12.66 -8.28
CA ALA A 106 4.00 -11.30 -8.17
C ALA A 106 4.95 -11.10 -6.96
N LEU A 107 4.75 -11.86 -5.89
CA LEU A 107 5.63 -11.85 -4.71
C LEU A 107 6.97 -12.51 -5.02
N ASP A 108 6.95 -13.65 -5.73
CA ASP A 108 8.16 -14.37 -6.13
C ASP A 108 9.01 -13.55 -7.10
N ASP A 109 8.39 -12.87 -8.07
CA ASP A 109 9.08 -11.97 -9.00
C ASP A 109 9.74 -10.79 -8.29
N LEU A 110 9.07 -10.24 -7.28
CA LEU A 110 9.62 -9.14 -6.48
C LEU A 110 10.77 -9.62 -5.59
N LEU A 111 10.64 -10.76 -4.93
CA LEU A 111 11.71 -11.36 -4.11
C LEU A 111 12.94 -11.65 -4.96
N ASN A 112 12.78 -12.25 -6.14
CA ASN A 112 13.87 -12.51 -7.07
C ASN A 112 14.55 -11.21 -7.54
N SER A 113 13.78 -10.11 -7.68
CA SER A 113 14.34 -8.81 -8.05
C SER A 113 15.11 -8.13 -6.91
N LEU A 114 14.85 -8.49 -5.65
CA LEU A 114 15.58 -7.98 -4.50
C LEU A 114 16.94 -8.67 -4.30
N GLU A 115 17.08 -9.93 -4.71
CA GLU A 115 18.34 -10.67 -4.59
C GLU A 115 19.40 -10.22 -5.60
N LEU A 116 19.02 -9.44 -6.63
CA LEU A 116 19.93 -9.03 -7.71
C LEU A 116 20.60 -7.67 -7.48
N GLU A 117 20.27 -6.93 -6.42
CA GLU A 117 20.89 -5.64 -6.14
C GLU A 117 21.77 -5.70 -4.87
N GLU A 118 22.94 -6.37 -4.97
CA GLU A 118 23.95 -6.36 -3.90
C GLU A 118 24.69 -5.02 -3.73
N ASP A 119 24.45 -4.03 -4.57
CA ASP A 119 25.12 -2.72 -4.50
C ASP A 119 24.14 -1.59 -4.12
N CYS A 120 23.79 -1.51 -2.84
CA CYS A 120 23.19 -0.30 -2.29
C CYS A 120 24.30 0.68 -1.87
N ASP A 121 24.67 1.61 -2.74
CA ASP A 121 25.67 2.66 -2.45
C ASP A 121 25.31 3.61 -1.30
N SER A 122 24.05 3.58 -0.83
CA SER A 122 23.61 4.41 0.29
C SER A 122 23.95 3.86 1.68
N CYS A 123 24.51 2.64 1.77
CA CYS A 123 24.95 2.02 3.03
C CYS A 123 26.46 2.16 3.28
N LYS A 124 27.20 2.80 2.39
CA LYS A 124 28.63 3.10 2.60
C LYS A 124 28.74 4.49 3.23
N VAL A 125 28.85 4.56 4.55
CA VAL A 125 29.34 5.71 5.32
C VAL A 125 30.79 5.40 5.72
#